data_4e9d7bd399887d88d310cec468d686b7
#
_entry.id   4e9d7bd399887d88d310cec468d686b7
#
_cell.length_a   1.000
_cell.length_b   1.000
_cell.length_c   1.000
_cell.angle_alpha   90.00
_cell.angle_beta   90.00
_cell.angle_gamma   90.00
#
_symmetry.space_group_name_H-M   'P 1'
#
loop_
_entity.id
_entity.type
_entity.pdbx_description
1 polymer ?
#
loop_
_entity_poly.entity_id
_entity_poly.type
_entity_poly.pdbx_seq_one_letter_code
_entity_poly.pdbx_strand_id
1 'polypeptide(L)'
;LKNTPLTTVSVVIETTQVRDWGNGRNGPTMHLVERLTRLDPDTVAYEYTLSDPSVYTAPYTVMLPLRRIDGPIFEYACHESNIGLHGILAGARNLERQGRELRP
;
A
#
# COMPACT_ATOMS: atom_id res chain seq x y z
N LEU A 1 -34.91 8.24 6.24
CA LEU A 1 -34.20 6.99 6.55
C LEU A 1 -33.55 7.00 7.93
N LYS A 2 -33.96 7.91 8.79
CA LYS A 2 -33.37 8.03 10.12
C LYS A 2 -33.62 6.81 11.00
N ASN A 3 -34.69 6.09 10.74
CA ASN A 3 -35.10 4.94 11.54
C ASN A 3 -34.77 3.60 10.86
N THR A 4 -34.15 3.65 9.69
CA THR A 4 -33.71 2.41 9.04
C THR A 4 -32.38 2.01 9.64
N PRO A 5 -32.27 0.85 10.30
CA PRO A 5 -30.98 0.40 10.77
C PRO A 5 -30.04 0.29 9.57
N LEU A 6 -28.87 0.88 9.69
CA LEU A 6 -27.83 0.72 8.69
C LEU A 6 -27.53 -0.77 8.59
N THR A 7 -27.89 -1.36 7.46
CA THR A 7 -27.43 -2.70 7.17
C THR A 7 -25.92 -2.66 7.07
N THR A 8 -25.25 -3.21 8.05
CA THR A 8 -23.80 -3.27 8.05
C THR A 8 -23.35 -4.18 6.93
N VAL A 9 -22.72 -3.60 5.91
CA VAL A 9 -22.15 -4.35 4.81
C VAL A 9 -20.67 -4.58 5.10
N SER A 10 -20.27 -5.83 5.15
CA SER A 10 -18.88 -6.23 5.29
C SER A 10 -18.43 -7.00 4.07
N VAL A 11 -17.24 -6.69 3.59
CA VAL A 11 -16.58 -7.45 2.55
C VAL A 11 -15.34 -8.08 3.16
N VAL A 12 -15.16 -9.38 2.95
CA VAL A 12 -13.99 -10.11 3.43
C VAL A 12 -13.20 -10.59 2.22
N ILE A 13 -11.93 -10.25 2.19
CA ILE A 13 -11.00 -10.65 1.14
C ILE A 13 -9.93 -11.51 1.78
N GLU A 14 -9.73 -12.70 1.26
CA GLU A 14 -8.70 -13.62 1.71
C GLU A 14 -7.64 -13.78 0.62
N THR A 15 -6.40 -13.52 0.97
CA THR A 15 -5.27 -13.63 0.04
C THR A 15 -4.30 -14.67 0.55
N THR A 16 -3.99 -15.65 -0.29
CA THR A 16 -3.06 -16.73 0.00
C THR A 16 -2.14 -16.96 -1.21
N GLN A 17 -1.14 -17.80 -1.05
CA GLN A 17 -0.23 -18.19 -2.12
C GLN A 17 0.45 -16.97 -2.78
N VAL A 18 0.91 -16.06 -1.95
CA VAL A 18 1.61 -14.87 -2.41
C VAL A 18 2.96 -15.26 -2.98
N ARG A 19 3.30 -14.66 -4.10
CA ARG A 19 4.57 -14.92 -4.76
C ARG A 19 5.73 -14.43 -3.90
N ASP A 20 6.77 -15.25 -3.79
CA ASP A 20 8.01 -14.84 -3.15
C ASP A 20 8.77 -13.88 -4.08
N TRP A 21 8.97 -12.66 -3.60
CA TRP A 21 9.70 -11.63 -4.34
C TRP A 21 11.19 -11.59 -4.01
N GLY A 22 11.67 -12.56 -3.23
CA GLY A 22 13.08 -12.64 -2.85
C GLY A 22 13.52 -11.62 -1.80
N ASN A 23 12.58 -10.96 -1.13
CA ASN A 23 12.88 -9.99 -0.07
C ASN A 23 12.97 -10.60 1.33
N GLY A 24 12.80 -11.91 1.44
CA GLY A 24 12.80 -12.61 2.71
C GLY A 24 11.59 -12.34 3.60
N ARG A 25 10.62 -11.63 3.07
CA ARG A 25 9.38 -11.29 3.77
C ARG A 25 8.19 -11.75 2.94
N ASN A 26 7.10 -12.06 3.59
CA ASN A 26 5.81 -12.34 2.97
C ASN A 26 5.92 -13.13 1.65
N GLY A 27 5.83 -14.40 1.75
CA GLY A 27 5.90 -15.31 0.62
C GLY A 27 4.75 -16.30 0.60
N PRO A 28 4.99 -17.52 0.11
CA PRO A 28 3.94 -18.53 -0.06
C PRO A 28 3.19 -18.93 1.21
N THR A 29 3.81 -18.74 2.37
CA THR A 29 3.19 -19.07 3.68
C THR A 29 2.36 -17.93 4.24
N MET A 30 2.32 -16.78 3.58
CA MET A 30 1.55 -15.63 4.02
C MET A 30 0.05 -15.87 3.82
N HIS A 31 -0.72 -15.51 4.83
CA HIS A 31 -2.17 -15.52 4.77
C HIS A 31 -2.68 -14.17 5.24
N LEU A 32 -3.34 -13.45 4.36
CA LEU A 32 -3.89 -12.14 4.63
C LEU A 32 -5.41 -12.20 4.56
N VAL A 33 -6.06 -11.76 5.62
CA VAL A 33 -7.52 -11.59 5.66
C VAL A 33 -7.82 -10.11 5.83
N GLU A 34 -8.51 -9.54 4.88
CA GLU A 34 -8.92 -8.14 4.91
C GLU A 34 -10.43 -8.06 5.09
N ARG A 35 -10.87 -7.20 5.98
CA ARG A 35 -12.29 -6.95 6.23
C ARG A 35 -12.57 -5.47 6.10
N LEU A 36 -13.51 -5.14 5.23
CA LEU A 36 -13.99 -3.77 5.05
C LEU A 36 -15.44 -3.72 5.52
N THR A 37 -15.70 -2.87 6.51
CA THR A 37 -17.02 -2.71 7.09
C THR A 37 -17.43 -1.26 7.00
N ARG A 38 -18.56 -1.00 6.37
CA ARG A 38 -19.08 0.36 6.28
C ARG A 38 -19.69 0.76 7.63
N LEU A 39 -19.15 1.82 8.23
CA LEU A 39 -19.63 2.34 9.50
C LEU A 39 -20.69 3.43 9.31
N ASP A 40 -20.49 4.29 8.34
CA ASP A 40 -21.40 5.37 7.98
C ASP A 40 -21.20 5.69 6.48
N PRO A 41 -21.99 6.62 5.89
CA PRO A 41 -21.87 6.91 4.48
C PRO A 41 -20.48 7.34 3.99
N ASP A 42 -19.66 7.86 4.89
CA ASP A 42 -18.36 8.42 4.55
C ASP A 42 -17.17 7.68 5.19
N THR A 43 -17.43 6.63 5.95
CA THR A 43 -16.39 5.94 6.70
C THR A 43 -16.48 4.42 6.53
N VAL A 44 -15.34 3.81 6.22
CA VAL A 44 -15.17 2.37 6.15
C VAL A 44 -14.11 1.96 7.17
N ALA A 45 -14.43 1.02 8.02
CA ALA A 45 -13.43 0.37 8.86
C ALA A 45 -12.69 -0.67 8.02
N TYR A 46 -11.40 -0.50 7.90
CA TYR A 46 -10.52 -1.47 7.25
C TYR A 46 -9.73 -2.20 8.31
N GLU A 47 -9.88 -3.51 8.34
CA GLU A 47 -9.17 -4.38 9.25
C GLU A 47 -8.45 -5.44 8.45
N TYR A 48 -7.18 -5.66 8.74
CA TYR A 48 -6.48 -6.80 8.15
C TYR A 48 -5.77 -7.61 9.21
N THR A 49 -5.77 -8.92 9.01
CA THR A 49 -5.03 -9.87 9.84
C THR A 49 -4.01 -10.56 8.96
N LEU A 50 -2.76 -10.42 9.32
CA LEU A 50 -1.65 -11.02 8.61
C LEU A 50 -1.08 -12.16 9.44
N SER A 51 -0.97 -13.32 8.81
CA SER A 51 -0.35 -14.50 9.38
C SER A 51 0.73 -15.01 8.43
N ASP A 52 1.92 -15.17 8.95
CA ASP A 52 3.02 -15.78 8.19
C ASP A 52 3.96 -16.48 9.16
N PRO A 53 3.82 -17.79 9.32
CA PRO A 53 4.66 -18.54 10.27
C PRO A 53 6.16 -18.48 9.97
N SER A 54 6.53 -18.18 8.73
CA SER A 54 7.94 -18.07 8.35
C SER A 54 8.57 -16.75 8.77
N VAL A 55 7.77 -15.74 9.10
CA VAL A 55 8.24 -14.38 9.42
C VAL A 55 7.84 -13.94 10.82
N TYR A 56 6.61 -14.26 11.23
CA TYR A 56 6.04 -13.82 12.50
C TYR A 56 5.72 -14.97 13.42
N THR A 57 5.91 -14.78 14.72
CA THR A 57 5.60 -15.79 15.73
C THR A 57 4.11 -15.97 15.96
N ALA A 58 3.32 -14.94 15.66
CA ALA A 58 1.87 -14.98 15.80
C ALA A 58 1.20 -14.06 14.77
N PRO A 59 -0.05 -14.32 14.40
CA PRO A 59 -0.81 -13.39 13.57
C PRO A 59 -0.98 -12.05 14.27
N TYR A 60 -1.07 -10.98 13.49
CA TYR A 60 -1.40 -9.67 14.03
C TYR A 60 -2.51 -9.02 13.21
N THR A 61 -3.26 -8.16 13.88
CA THR A 61 -4.39 -7.47 13.28
C THR A 61 -4.18 -5.96 13.38
N VAL A 62 -4.46 -5.27 12.28
CA VAL A 62 -4.41 -3.80 12.20
C VAL A 62 -5.78 -3.31 11.78
N MET A 63 -6.26 -2.24 12.42
CA MET A 63 -7.51 -1.59 12.08
C MET A 63 -7.26 -0.12 11.75
N LEU A 64 -7.77 0.32 10.61
CA LEU A 64 -7.63 1.68 10.12
C LEU A 64 -8.98 2.20 9.64
N PRO A 65 -9.39 3.40 10.08
CA PRO A 65 -10.56 4.05 9.49
C PRO A 65 -10.19 4.67 8.15
N LEU A 66 -10.99 4.40 7.13
CA LEU A 66 -10.88 5.01 5.82
C LEU A 66 -12.02 5.99 5.64
N ARG A 67 -11.70 7.26 5.46
CA ARG A 67 -12.68 8.30 5.24
C ARG A 67 -12.77 8.68 3.77
N ARG A 68 -14.00 8.96 3.35
CA ARG A 68 -14.24 9.47 2.01
C ARG A 68 -13.53 10.80 1.83
N ILE A 69 -12.89 10.96 0.68
CA ILE A 69 -12.33 12.25 0.25
C ILE A 69 -13.10 12.74 -0.96
N ASP A 70 -13.21 14.05 -1.10
CA ASP A 70 -13.78 14.67 -2.28
C ASP A 70 -12.70 14.77 -3.35
N GLY A 71 -13.04 14.33 -4.55
CA GLY A 71 -12.14 14.41 -5.68
C GLY A 71 -11.80 13.04 -6.27
N PRO A 72 -11.09 13.02 -7.38
CA PRO A 72 -10.73 11.80 -8.08
C PRO A 72 -9.62 11.04 -7.36
N ILE A 73 -9.59 9.73 -7.58
CA ILE A 73 -8.47 8.90 -7.19
C ILE A 73 -7.40 9.06 -8.27
N PHE A 74 -6.20 9.42 -7.85
CA PHE A 74 -5.09 9.57 -8.76
C PHE A 74 -4.37 8.23 -8.95
N GLU A 75 -3.92 8.00 -10.17
CA GLU A 75 -3.09 6.86 -10.48
C GLU A 75 -1.75 6.94 -9.75
N TYR A 76 -1.29 5.82 -9.21
CA TYR A 76 0.05 5.72 -8.68
C TYR A 76 1.04 5.61 -9.85
N ALA A 77 1.60 6.74 -10.26
CA ALA A 77 2.50 6.85 -11.40
C ALA A 77 3.94 7.09 -10.92
N CYS A 78 4.57 6.05 -10.42
CA CYS A 78 5.92 6.13 -9.87
C CYS A 78 6.95 6.64 -10.88
N HIS A 79 6.79 6.28 -12.15
CA HIS A 79 7.68 6.75 -13.22
C HIS A 79 7.52 8.23 -13.52
N GLU A 80 6.29 8.71 -13.55
CA GLU A 80 5.97 10.11 -13.85
C GLU A 80 6.41 11.05 -12.75
N SER A 81 6.37 10.60 -11.50
CA SER A 81 6.80 11.39 -10.35
C SER A 81 8.26 11.17 -9.96
N ASN A 82 9.03 10.47 -10.76
CA ASN A 82 10.44 10.20 -10.47
C ASN A 82 11.34 11.40 -10.83
N ILE A 83 11.09 12.50 -10.18
CA ILE A 83 11.85 13.74 -10.32
C ILE A 83 13.28 13.55 -9.83
N GLY A 84 13.48 12.66 -8.86
CA GLY A 84 14.82 12.36 -8.31
C GLY A 84 15.79 11.84 -9.38
N LEU A 85 15.37 10.88 -10.19
CA LEU A 85 16.19 10.34 -11.27
C LEU A 85 16.53 11.41 -12.31
N HIS A 86 15.54 12.21 -12.69
CA HIS A 86 15.74 13.31 -13.62
C HIS A 86 16.76 14.33 -13.07
N GLY A 87 16.65 14.67 -11.79
CA GLY A 87 17.60 15.58 -11.14
C GLY A 87 19.01 15.01 -11.06
N ILE A 88 19.18 13.72 -10.78
CA ILE A 88 20.47 13.06 -10.77
C ILE A 88 21.12 13.10 -12.14
N LEU A 89 20.38 12.78 -13.20
CA LEU A 89 20.89 12.81 -14.55
C LEU A 89 21.27 14.23 -15.00
N ALA A 90 20.46 15.22 -14.65
CA ALA A 90 20.74 16.62 -14.96
C ALA A 90 22.00 17.10 -14.22
N GLY A 91 22.16 16.72 -12.97
CA GLY A 91 23.36 17.03 -12.19
C GLY A 91 24.61 16.39 -12.75
N ALA A 92 24.53 15.12 -13.15
CA ALA A 92 25.64 14.41 -13.78
C ALA A 92 26.09 15.09 -15.09
N ARG A 93 25.15 15.44 -15.94
CA ARG A 93 25.45 16.15 -17.20
C ARG A 93 26.09 17.52 -16.96
N ASN A 94 25.66 18.20 -15.91
CA ASN A 94 26.24 19.49 -15.54
C ASN A 94 27.71 19.35 -15.10
N LEU A 95 28.01 18.32 -14.32
CA LEU A 95 29.39 18.02 -13.90
C LEU A 95 30.28 17.67 -15.09
N GLU A 96 29.77 16.87 -16.03
CA GLU A 96 30.49 16.55 -17.25
C GLU A 96 30.81 17.78 -18.08
N ARG A 97 29.88 18.73 -18.20
CA ARG A 97 30.08 19.99 -18.90
C ARG A 97 31.15 20.86 -18.22
N GLN A 98 31.30 20.74 -16.91
CA GLN A 98 32.31 21.42 -16.15
C GLN A 98 33.67 20.72 -16.16
N GLY A 99 33.79 19.59 -16.84
CA GLY A 99 35.02 18.81 -16.91
C GLY A 99 35.35 18.04 -15.64
N ARG A 100 34.37 17.82 -14.76
CA ARG A 100 34.54 17.06 -13.55
C ARG A 100 34.20 15.60 -13.79
N GLU A 101 35.04 14.69 -13.31
CA GLU A 101 34.74 13.28 -13.32
C GLU A 101 33.67 12.93 -12.29
N LEU A 102 32.74 12.08 -12.73
CA LEU A 102 31.80 11.43 -11.85
C LEU A 102 32.51 10.24 -11.21
N ARG A 103 32.72 10.30 -9.91
CA ARG A 103 33.22 9.17 -9.14
C ARG A 103 32.06 8.52 -8.38
N PRO A 104 32.00 7.17 -8.39
CA PRO A 104 31.01 6.46 -7.60
C PRO A 104 31.18 6.67 -6.11
#